data_1157acbc2d6a714f7080e037e8e1576e
#
_entry.id   1157acbc2d6a714f7080e037e8e1576e
#
_cell.length_a   1.000
_cell.length_b   1.000
_cell.length_c   1.000
_cell.angle_alpha   90.00
_cell.angle_beta   90.00
_cell.angle_gamma   90.00
#
_symmetry.space_group_name_H-M   'P 1'
#
loop_
_entity.id
_entity.type
_entity.pdbx_description
1 polymer ?
#
loop_
_entity_poly.entity_id
_entity_poly.type
_entity_poly.pdbx_seq_one_letter_code
_entity_poly.pdbx_strand_id
1 'polypeptide(L)'
;MRDPQRQLKRPSRRTLSLAGALLAVVVATSAIVAAASATTESKSANVKVGLITKDATNPFFVKMRAGATKAAKRLGVSLSYAAGKSSSDNASQIAAIENMTTAGVKGILITVADGKAENAAIAKARKRGVIVIALDSPTTPRSATNALFATNNFNAGVLIGKYARAATKGKKVTIGMLDEHAGSSVGALRHNGFLKGFGIKKGSSKIACVGNGEGQTAPSQTAMENCLQKSPGINVVYTINEPSAAGAWTALKKAGKTKAGTTIVSVDGGCAGVRNVKAGIIDATSQQYPLLMASRGVAAVVKYAKTGVKPRGYTDTGVNLIARKALTGVKSKTVKYGLANCWG
;
A
#
# COMPACT_ATOMS: atom_id res chain seq x y z
N MET A 1 52.08 2.14 62.10
CA MET A 1 53.36 1.54 62.62
C MET A 1 54.21 1.13 61.42
N ARG A 2 55.31 1.83 61.28
CA ARG A 2 56.64 1.45 60.77
C ARG A 2 56.78 0.92 59.37
N ASP A 3 57.21 1.81 58.51
CA ASP A 3 58.34 1.70 57.55
C ASP A 3 59.58 1.02 58.18
N PRO A 4 60.55 0.48 57.55
CA PRO A 4 61.38 1.15 56.50
C PRO A 4 62.12 0.21 55.49
N GLN A 5 62.44 0.78 54.29
CA GLN A 5 63.79 1.06 53.76
C GLN A 5 64.81 -0.06 53.45
N ARG A 6 65.45 0.10 52.32
CA ARG A 6 66.84 0.06 51.91
C ARG A 6 67.16 -1.04 50.85
N GLN A 7 68.03 -0.85 49.92
CA GLN A 7 68.89 0.15 49.28
C GLN A 7 69.64 -0.53 48.11
N LEU A 8 69.78 0.20 47.03
CA LEU A 8 70.89 0.35 46.16
C LEU A 8 72.03 -0.70 46.07
N LYS A 9 72.41 -1.07 44.83
CA LYS A 9 73.82 -0.93 44.36
C LYS A 9 73.97 -1.12 42.86
N ARG A 10 74.45 -0.11 42.16
CA ARG A 10 75.35 -0.15 40.98
C ARG A 10 76.82 -0.22 41.54
N PRO A 11 77.92 -0.42 40.77
CA PRO A 11 78.19 -0.29 39.33
C PRO A 11 79.17 -1.35 38.78
N SER A 12 79.57 -1.39 37.47
CA SER A 12 80.84 -0.91 37.01
C SER A 12 81.12 -1.23 35.52
N ARG A 13 81.85 -0.29 34.93
CA ARG A 13 82.37 -0.22 33.56
C ARG A 13 83.51 -1.18 33.31
N ARG A 14 83.78 -1.46 32.03
CA ARG A 14 85.07 -1.51 31.28
C ARG A 14 84.95 -2.51 30.14
N THR A 15 85.41 -2.43 28.94
CA THR A 15 86.21 -1.50 28.10
C THR A 15 86.35 -2.17 26.75
N LEU A 16 86.36 -1.38 25.71
CA LEU A 16 86.94 -1.46 24.37
C LEU A 16 87.53 -2.78 23.87
N SER A 17 87.23 -3.11 22.60
CA SER A 17 88.23 -3.03 21.52
C SER A 17 87.64 -3.24 20.12
N LEU A 18 88.26 -2.55 19.19
CA LEU A 18 88.02 -2.43 17.75
C LEU A 18 88.20 -3.75 17.00
N ALA A 19 87.51 -3.86 15.92
CA ALA A 19 87.98 -3.93 14.52
C ALA A 19 87.09 -4.87 13.66
N GLY A 20 86.78 -4.45 12.43
CA GLY A 20 86.41 -5.35 11.35
C GLY A 20 85.21 -4.91 10.55
N ALA A 21 85.46 -4.07 9.56
CA ALA A 21 84.52 -3.71 8.50
C ALA A 21 84.13 -4.92 7.64
N LEU A 22 82.90 -5.07 7.37
CA LEU A 22 82.41 -5.69 6.10
C LEU A 22 81.00 -5.17 5.79
N LEU A 23 80.94 -4.46 4.68
CA LEU A 23 79.78 -3.92 4.06
C LEU A 23 78.87 -5.08 3.59
N ALA A 24 77.65 -5.19 4.15
CA ALA A 24 76.55 -5.97 3.54
C ALA A 24 75.37 -5.06 3.45
N VAL A 25 75.07 -4.61 2.22
CA VAL A 25 73.91 -3.88 1.86
C VAL A 25 72.72 -4.88 1.92
N VAL A 26 71.96 -4.81 2.97
CA VAL A 26 70.64 -5.50 3.02
C VAL A 26 69.60 -4.50 2.58
N VAL A 27 69.12 -4.67 1.33
CA VAL A 27 67.96 -3.98 0.81
C VAL A 27 66.73 -4.55 1.55
N ALA A 28 66.29 -3.84 2.55
CA ALA A 28 65.00 -4.12 3.20
C ALA A 28 63.86 -3.65 2.26
N THR A 29 63.32 -4.55 1.45
CA THR A 29 62.08 -4.35 0.73
C THR A 29 60.92 -4.34 1.74
N SER A 30 60.52 -3.14 2.16
CA SER A 30 59.29 -2.92 2.90
C SER A 30 58.12 -3.22 1.99
N ALA A 31 57.58 -4.44 2.06
CA ALA A 31 56.31 -4.78 1.45
C ALA A 31 55.20 -4.02 2.19
N ILE A 32 54.80 -2.86 1.64
CA ILE A 32 53.58 -2.18 2.03
C ILE A 32 52.42 -3.09 1.53
N VAL A 33 51.86 -3.90 2.43
CA VAL A 33 50.59 -4.55 2.22
C VAL A 33 49.53 -3.43 2.28
N ALA A 34 49.29 -2.81 1.13
CA ALA A 34 48.08 -2.01 0.95
C ALA A 34 46.88 -2.97 1.08
N ALA A 35 46.30 -3.04 2.27
CA ALA A 35 44.98 -3.61 2.47
C ALA A 35 44.03 -2.78 1.61
N ALA A 36 43.79 -3.21 0.37
CA ALA A 36 42.71 -2.74 -0.44
C ALA A 36 41.41 -3.09 0.31
N SER A 37 40.95 -2.14 1.13
CA SER A 37 39.58 -2.14 1.59
C SER A 37 38.72 -2.02 0.34
N ALA A 38 38.38 -3.15 -0.27
CA ALA A 38 37.35 -3.24 -1.26
C ALA A 38 36.04 -2.83 -0.54
N THR A 39 35.77 -1.52 -0.54
CA THR A 39 34.44 -1.03 -0.30
C THR A 39 33.56 -1.72 -1.32
N THR A 40 32.82 -2.72 -0.87
CA THR A 40 31.73 -3.32 -1.61
C THR A 40 30.73 -2.20 -1.86
N GLU A 41 30.98 -1.37 -2.88
CA GLU A 41 29.97 -0.46 -3.40
C GLU A 41 28.75 -1.32 -3.69
N SER A 42 27.76 -1.10 -2.88
CA SER A 42 26.48 -1.75 -2.93
C SER A 42 25.95 -1.71 -4.37
N LYS A 43 25.87 -2.87 -5.03
CA LYS A 43 25.21 -3.09 -6.34
C LYS A 43 23.73 -2.64 -6.38
N SER A 44 23.31 -1.76 -5.46
CA SER A 44 21.98 -1.19 -5.34
C SER A 44 21.68 -0.14 -6.42
N ALA A 45 22.69 0.57 -6.94
CA ALA A 45 22.53 1.68 -7.88
C ALA A 45 21.89 1.30 -9.23
N ASN A 46 21.80 0.02 -9.56
CA ASN A 46 21.26 -0.47 -10.84
C ASN A 46 19.91 -1.22 -10.72
N VAL A 47 19.29 -1.28 -9.54
CA VAL A 47 18.01 -1.94 -9.39
C VAL A 47 16.90 -1.01 -9.87
N LYS A 48 16.20 -1.41 -10.94
CA LYS A 48 15.02 -0.71 -11.45
C LYS A 48 13.75 -1.37 -10.94
N VAL A 49 12.81 -0.59 -10.40
CA VAL A 49 11.51 -1.03 -9.90
C VAL A 49 10.42 -0.37 -10.73
N GLY A 50 9.41 -1.12 -11.16
CA GLY A 50 8.22 -0.59 -11.80
C GLY A 50 7.07 -0.42 -10.79
N LEU A 51 6.28 0.64 -10.93
CA LEU A 51 5.00 0.81 -10.26
C LEU A 51 3.92 1.11 -11.31
N ILE A 52 2.86 0.33 -11.31
CA ILE A 52 1.70 0.51 -12.19
C ILE A 52 0.46 0.62 -11.32
N THR A 53 -0.27 1.75 -11.45
CA THR A 53 -1.55 1.98 -10.74
C THR A 53 -2.74 1.92 -11.68
N LYS A 54 -3.97 1.81 -11.15
CA LYS A 54 -5.19 1.80 -11.97
C LYS A 54 -5.35 3.12 -12.73
N ASP A 55 -5.16 4.24 -12.04
CA ASP A 55 -5.15 5.59 -12.61
C ASP A 55 -4.14 6.50 -11.87
N ALA A 56 -3.95 7.71 -12.37
CA ALA A 56 -2.98 8.67 -11.84
C ALA A 56 -3.59 9.74 -10.93
N THR A 57 -4.92 9.81 -10.80
CA THR A 57 -5.66 10.92 -10.19
C THR A 57 -6.29 10.58 -8.85
N ASN A 58 -6.68 9.33 -8.64
CA ASN A 58 -7.25 8.88 -7.38
C ASN A 58 -6.24 9.08 -6.23
N PRO A 59 -6.61 9.78 -5.15
CA PRO A 59 -5.71 10.10 -4.04
C PRO A 59 -4.99 8.89 -3.43
N PHE A 60 -5.63 7.72 -3.42
CA PHE A 60 -5.03 6.47 -2.96
C PHE A 60 -3.80 6.08 -3.78
N PHE A 61 -3.90 6.14 -5.11
CA PHE A 61 -2.78 5.80 -6.01
C PHE A 61 -1.71 6.90 -6.04
N VAL A 62 -2.11 8.17 -5.93
CA VAL A 62 -1.16 9.29 -5.78
C VAL A 62 -0.28 9.08 -4.55
N LYS A 63 -0.87 8.69 -3.41
CA LYS A 63 -0.09 8.40 -2.18
C LYS A 63 0.69 7.10 -2.28
N MET A 64 0.18 6.08 -2.94
CA MET A 64 0.93 4.86 -3.22
C MET A 64 2.20 5.17 -4.02
N ARG A 65 2.10 5.98 -5.08
CA ARG A 65 3.25 6.47 -5.84
C ARG A 65 4.24 7.24 -4.96
N ALA A 66 3.76 8.16 -4.13
CA ALA A 66 4.62 8.90 -3.20
C ALA A 66 5.36 7.97 -2.23
N GLY A 67 4.68 6.95 -1.71
CA GLY A 67 5.29 5.92 -0.85
C GLY A 67 6.37 5.11 -1.56
N ALA A 68 6.12 4.70 -2.81
CA ALA A 68 7.10 4.01 -3.64
C ALA A 68 8.32 4.90 -3.95
N THR A 69 8.11 6.16 -4.32
CA THR A 69 9.17 7.14 -4.61
C THR A 69 10.06 7.36 -3.38
N LYS A 70 9.45 7.58 -2.20
CA LYS A 70 10.20 7.74 -0.95
C LYS A 70 11.02 6.49 -0.62
N ALA A 71 10.43 5.30 -0.79
CA ALA A 71 11.13 4.04 -0.55
C ALA A 71 12.26 3.80 -1.55
N ALA A 72 12.06 4.08 -2.83
CA ALA A 72 13.07 3.96 -3.88
C ALA A 72 14.27 4.88 -3.60
N LYS A 73 14.02 6.16 -3.29
CA LYS A 73 15.08 7.12 -2.90
C LYS A 73 15.87 6.62 -1.69
N ARG A 74 15.21 6.16 -0.64
CA ARG A 74 15.87 5.66 0.58
C ARG A 74 16.73 4.42 0.32
N LEU A 75 16.33 3.57 -0.63
CA LEU A 75 17.01 2.30 -0.94
C LEU A 75 18.02 2.43 -2.10
N GLY A 76 18.20 3.63 -2.66
CA GLY A 76 19.13 3.90 -3.76
C GLY A 76 18.76 3.17 -5.05
N VAL A 77 17.47 3.07 -5.39
CA VAL A 77 16.97 2.37 -6.58
C VAL A 77 16.16 3.29 -7.48
N SER A 78 16.11 2.98 -8.78
CA SER A 78 15.29 3.72 -9.74
C SER A 78 13.84 3.24 -9.72
N LEU A 79 12.88 4.17 -9.79
CA LEU A 79 11.46 3.88 -9.89
C LEU A 79 10.92 4.37 -11.24
N SER A 80 10.37 3.45 -12.03
CA SER A 80 9.56 3.77 -13.20
C SER A 80 8.08 3.73 -12.82
N TYR A 81 7.28 4.67 -13.31
CA TYR A 81 5.86 4.76 -13.01
C TYR A 81 5.01 4.79 -14.26
N ALA A 82 3.91 4.06 -14.24
CA ALA A 82 2.84 4.13 -15.22
C ALA A 82 1.47 3.99 -14.53
N ALA A 83 0.42 4.38 -15.23
CA ALA A 83 -0.96 4.25 -14.76
C ALA A 83 -1.88 3.95 -15.96
N GLY A 84 -3.00 3.29 -15.70
CA GLY A 84 -4.12 3.29 -16.62
C GLY A 84 -4.74 4.68 -16.75
N LYS A 85 -5.55 4.87 -17.78
CA LYS A 85 -6.33 6.09 -18.02
C LYS A 85 -7.57 6.16 -17.10
N SER A 86 -8.05 5.00 -16.68
CA SER A 86 -9.19 4.82 -15.77
C SER A 86 -9.00 3.58 -14.90
N SER A 87 -9.91 3.36 -13.95
CA SER A 87 -9.89 2.19 -13.07
C SER A 87 -10.07 0.85 -13.81
N SER A 88 -10.59 0.89 -15.03
CA SER A 88 -10.88 -0.27 -15.91
C SER A 88 -9.96 -0.39 -17.13
N ASP A 89 -8.93 0.45 -17.25
CA ASP A 89 -8.03 0.46 -18.42
C ASP A 89 -6.94 -0.63 -18.32
N ASN A 90 -7.32 -1.84 -18.68
CA ASN A 90 -6.41 -2.99 -18.73
C ASN A 90 -5.34 -2.84 -19.83
N ALA A 91 -5.69 -2.24 -20.96
CA ALA A 91 -4.78 -2.15 -22.12
C ALA A 91 -3.53 -1.33 -21.79
N SER A 92 -3.69 -0.16 -21.17
CA SER A 92 -2.56 0.65 -20.73
C SER A 92 -1.71 -0.06 -19.66
N GLN A 93 -2.32 -0.83 -18.76
CA GLN A 93 -1.57 -1.61 -17.75
C GLN A 93 -0.78 -2.75 -18.40
N ILE A 94 -1.36 -3.48 -19.37
CA ILE A 94 -0.67 -4.53 -20.12
C ILE A 94 0.55 -3.96 -20.86
N ALA A 95 0.37 -2.85 -21.58
CA ALA A 95 1.48 -2.16 -22.26
C ALA A 95 2.57 -1.71 -21.28
N ALA A 96 2.18 -1.20 -20.11
CA ALA A 96 3.13 -0.80 -19.08
C ALA A 96 3.94 -2.00 -18.52
N ILE A 97 3.31 -3.15 -18.30
CA ILE A 97 4.00 -4.38 -17.89
C ILE A 97 5.05 -4.78 -18.92
N GLU A 98 4.67 -4.79 -20.20
CA GLU A 98 5.56 -5.18 -21.32
C GLU A 98 6.74 -4.19 -21.47
N ASN A 99 6.47 -2.88 -21.46
CA ASN A 99 7.48 -1.84 -21.54
C ASN A 99 8.48 -1.89 -20.36
N MET A 100 7.99 -2.02 -19.13
CA MET A 100 8.86 -2.13 -17.94
C MET A 100 9.68 -3.41 -17.96
N THR A 101 9.10 -4.52 -18.45
CA THR A 101 9.81 -5.79 -18.61
C THR A 101 10.95 -5.66 -19.62
N THR A 102 10.72 -4.99 -20.75
CA THR A 102 11.72 -4.72 -21.78
C THR A 102 12.80 -3.75 -21.26
N ALA A 103 12.44 -2.76 -20.46
CA ALA A 103 13.36 -1.84 -19.81
C ALA A 103 14.22 -2.49 -18.70
N GLY A 104 14.02 -3.77 -18.42
CA GLY A 104 14.86 -4.56 -17.50
C GLY A 104 14.63 -4.25 -16.02
N VAL A 105 13.41 -3.91 -15.62
CA VAL A 105 13.09 -3.79 -14.19
C VAL A 105 13.27 -5.14 -13.48
N LYS A 106 13.70 -5.12 -12.24
CA LYS A 106 13.84 -6.34 -11.42
C LYS A 106 12.51 -6.80 -10.83
N GLY A 107 11.56 -5.88 -10.67
CA GLY A 107 10.22 -6.19 -10.24
C GLY A 107 9.21 -5.10 -10.57
N ILE A 108 7.97 -5.52 -10.72
CA ILE A 108 6.81 -4.66 -10.98
C ILE A 108 5.87 -4.76 -9.80
N LEU A 109 5.50 -3.61 -9.27
CA LEU A 109 4.43 -3.43 -8.29
C LEU A 109 3.19 -2.98 -9.07
N ILE A 110 2.06 -3.66 -8.92
CA ILE A 110 0.87 -3.36 -9.71
C ILE A 110 -0.41 -3.40 -8.87
N THR A 111 -1.26 -2.39 -9.04
CA THR A 111 -2.66 -2.46 -8.64
C THR A 111 -3.47 -2.83 -9.88
N VAL A 112 -3.76 -4.11 -10.09
CA VAL A 112 -4.45 -4.58 -11.30
C VAL A 112 -5.83 -3.94 -11.44
N ALA A 113 -6.16 -3.50 -12.65
CA ALA A 113 -7.48 -2.97 -12.98
C ALA A 113 -8.51 -4.10 -12.95
N ASP A 114 -8.21 -5.22 -13.58
CA ASP A 114 -9.01 -6.44 -13.58
C ASP A 114 -8.26 -7.60 -12.92
N GLY A 115 -8.99 -8.50 -12.27
CA GLY A 115 -8.38 -9.65 -11.60
C GLY A 115 -7.76 -10.69 -12.56
N LYS A 116 -8.06 -10.65 -13.85
CA LYS A 116 -7.66 -11.66 -14.84
C LYS A 116 -6.97 -11.08 -16.06
N ALA A 117 -7.36 -9.90 -16.51
CA ALA A 117 -6.97 -9.36 -17.81
C ALA A 117 -5.44 -9.22 -17.98
N GLU A 118 -4.72 -8.82 -16.95
CA GLU A 118 -3.28 -8.61 -16.98
C GLU A 118 -2.46 -9.91 -16.81
N ASN A 119 -3.09 -11.05 -16.50
CA ASN A 119 -2.40 -12.29 -16.14
C ASN A 119 -1.43 -12.80 -17.21
N ALA A 120 -1.78 -12.68 -18.49
CA ALA A 120 -0.92 -13.12 -19.58
C ALA A 120 0.37 -12.28 -19.66
N ALA A 121 0.27 -10.96 -19.55
CA ALA A 121 1.42 -10.06 -19.53
C ALA A 121 2.28 -10.28 -18.26
N ILE A 122 1.64 -10.46 -17.12
CA ILE A 122 2.31 -10.81 -15.85
C ILE A 122 3.09 -12.13 -16.01
N ALA A 123 2.50 -13.15 -16.60
CA ALA A 123 3.17 -14.43 -16.82
C ALA A 123 4.41 -14.29 -17.73
N LYS A 124 4.31 -13.50 -18.83
CA LYS A 124 5.44 -13.19 -19.71
C LYS A 124 6.57 -12.48 -18.94
N ALA A 125 6.24 -11.47 -18.13
CA ALA A 125 7.22 -10.75 -17.31
C ALA A 125 7.92 -11.70 -16.32
N ARG A 126 7.17 -12.57 -15.64
CA ARG A 126 7.71 -13.55 -14.69
C ARG A 126 8.61 -14.60 -15.36
N LYS A 127 8.30 -15.04 -16.59
CA LYS A 127 9.18 -15.92 -17.38
C LYS A 127 10.51 -15.26 -17.71
N ARG A 128 10.57 -13.94 -17.86
CA ARG A 128 11.80 -13.14 -18.04
C ARG A 128 12.55 -12.80 -16.74
N GLY A 129 12.15 -13.40 -15.61
CA GLY A 129 12.80 -13.19 -14.31
C GLY A 129 12.38 -11.94 -13.55
N VAL A 130 11.39 -11.18 -14.08
CA VAL A 130 10.82 -10.02 -13.37
C VAL A 130 9.82 -10.53 -12.33
N ILE A 131 10.01 -10.19 -11.05
CA ILE A 131 8.98 -10.50 -10.06
C ILE A 131 7.81 -9.51 -10.19
N VAL A 132 6.59 -10.00 -10.00
CA VAL A 132 5.40 -9.15 -10.00
C VAL A 132 4.70 -9.28 -8.66
N ILE A 133 4.49 -8.15 -7.99
CA ILE A 133 3.83 -8.05 -6.68
C ILE A 133 2.54 -7.26 -6.88
N ALA A 134 1.41 -7.88 -6.58
CA ALA A 134 0.14 -7.16 -6.52
C ALA A 134 0.10 -6.27 -5.28
N LEU A 135 -0.33 -5.03 -5.45
CA LEU A 135 -0.65 -4.11 -4.36
C LEU A 135 -2.17 -3.90 -4.33
N ASP A 136 -2.76 -3.90 -3.14
CA ASP A 136 -4.19 -3.67 -2.91
C ASP A 136 -5.13 -4.67 -3.61
N SER A 137 -5.05 -4.78 -4.93
CA SER A 137 -5.97 -5.55 -5.79
C SER A 137 -5.37 -6.91 -6.16
N PRO A 138 -5.91 -8.04 -5.66
CA PRO A 138 -5.41 -9.36 -6.00
C PRO A 138 -5.74 -9.78 -7.43
N THR A 139 -4.85 -10.57 -8.04
CA THR A 139 -5.16 -11.31 -9.27
C THR A 139 -6.01 -12.56 -8.99
N THR A 140 -6.65 -13.09 -10.03
CA THR A 140 -7.39 -14.35 -10.01
C THR A 140 -6.83 -15.27 -11.11
N PRO A 141 -6.12 -16.35 -10.76
CA PRO A 141 -5.77 -16.77 -9.42
C PRO A 141 -4.71 -15.86 -8.76
N ARG A 142 -4.63 -15.86 -7.44
CA ARG A 142 -3.61 -15.09 -6.69
C ARG A 142 -2.17 -15.49 -7.06
N SER A 143 -1.96 -16.72 -7.49
CA SER A 143 -0.67 -17.25 -7.94
C SER A 143 -0.17 -16.63 -9.25
N ALA A 144 -0.99 -15.86 -9.98
CA ALA A 144 -0.55 -15.13 -11.16
C ALA A 144 0.57 -14.13 -10.80
N THR A 145 0.51 -13.50 -9.62
CA THR A 145 1.61 -12.69 -9.07
C THR A 145 2.46 -13.45 -8.07
N ASN A 146 3.67 -12.97 -7.76
CA ASN A 146 4.56 -13.59 -6.78
C ASN A 146 4.06 -13.40 -5.35
N ALA A 147 3.51 -12.23 -5.04
CA ALA A 147 2.98 -11.89 -3.73
C ALA A 147 1.87 -10.83 -3.86
N LEU A 148 1.10 -10.69 -2.79
CA LEU A 148 0.09 -9.64 -2.62
C LEU A 148 0.37 -8.88 -1.33
N PHE A 149 0.54 -7.55 -1.41
CA PHE A 149 0.61 -6.67 -0.24
C PHE A 149 -0.61 -5.75 -0.26
N ALA A 150 -1.55 -6.01 0.63
CA ALA A 150 -2.85 -5.36 0.60
C ALA A 150 -3.50 -5.32 1.97
N THR A 151 -4.43 -4.40 2.15
CA THR A 151 -5.46 -4.49 3.17
C THR A 151 -6.31 -5.75 2.94
N ASN A 152 -6.81 -6.35 4.01
CA ASN A 152 -7.88 -7.34 3.88
C ASN A 152 -9.17 -6.64 3.41
N ASN A 153 -9.31 -6.51 2.08
CA ASN A 153 -10.41 -5.77 1.45
C ASN A 153 -11.79 -6.37 1.75
N PHE A 154 -11.89 -7.69 1.93
CA PHE A 154 -13.13 -8.31 2.38
C PHE A 154 -13.48 -7.84 3.80
N ASN A 155 -12.51 -7.85 4.71
CA ASN A 155 -12.72 -7.38 6.07
C ASN A 155 -13.00 -5.87 6.14
N ALA A 156 -12.39 -5.06 5.26
CA ALA A 156 -12.72 -3.64 5.14
C ALA A 156 -14.21 -3.44 4.84
N GLY A 157 -14.76 -4.22 3.90
CA GLY A 157 -16.20 -4.25 3.61
C GLY A 157 -17.03 -4.73 4.81
N VAL A 158 -16.59 -5.80 5.50
CA VAL A 158 -17.30 -6.33 6.69
C VAL A 158 -17.41 -5.27 7.79
N LEU A 159 -16.35 -4.51 8.04
CA LEU A 159 -16.32 -3.49 9.08
C LEU A 159 -17.34 -2.38 8.82
N ILE A 160 -17.36 -1.83 7.61
CA ILE A 160 -18.32 -0.78 7.24
C ILE A 160 -19.76 -1.31 7.15
N GLY A 161 -19.95 -2.57 6.73
CA GLY A 161 -21.25 -3.23 6.73
C GLY A 161 -21.83 -3.42 8.13
N LYS A 162 -21.00 -3.87 9.09
CA LYS A 162 -21.39 -3.98 10.52
C LYS A 162 -21.77 -2.61 11.08
N TYR A 163 -21.01 -1.57 10.73
CA TYR A 163 -21.31 -0.22 11.18
C TYR A 163 -22.66 0.26 10.64
N ALA A 164 -22.87 0.14 9.33
CA ALA A 164 -24.13 0.56 8.68
C ALA A 164 -25.34 -0.18 9.28
N ARG A 165 -25.22 -1.50 9.51
CA ARG A 165 -26.27 -2.28 10.18
C ARG A 165 -26.59 -1.75 11.58
N ALA A 166 -25.57 -1.49 12.38
CA ALA A 166 -25.75 -1.00 13.75
C ALA A 166 -26.33 0.43 13.78
N ALA A 167 -25.89 1.31 12.87
CA ALA A 167 -26.37 2.69 12.76
C ALA A 167 -27.85 2.77 12.33
N THR A 168 -28.35 1.73 11.69
CA THR A 168 -29.73 1.67 11.15
C THR A 168 -30.62 0.67 11.88
N LYS A 169 -30.18 0.18 13.05
CA LYS A 169 -30.99 -0.75 13.87
C LYS A 169 -32.37 -0.15 14.17
N GLY A 170 -33.42 -0.93 13.92
CA GLY A 170 -34.82 -0.51 14.15
C GLY A 170 -35.41 0.39 13.07
N LYS A 171 -34.65 0.70 11.99
CA LYS A 171 -35.15 1.54 10.89
C LYS A 171 -35.48 0.71 9.66
N LYS A 172 -36.43 1.18 8.84
CA LYS A 172 -36.60 0.68 7.46
C LYS A 172 -35.36 1.06 6.66
N VAL A 173 -34.76 0.10 5.97
CA VAL A 173 -33.49 0.27 5.24
C VAL A 173 -33.71 0.08 3.75
N THR A 174 -33.22 1.03 2.96
CA THR A 174 -33.13 1.00 1.50
C THR A 174 -31.70 1.37 1.10
N ILE A 175 -30.98 0.43 0.48
CA ILE A 175 -29.54 0.53 0.23
C ILE A 175 -29.27 0.89 -1.23
N GLY A 176 -28.47 1.94 -1.45
CA GLY A 176 -27.77 2.19 -2.70
C GLY A 176 -26.31 1.73 -2.57
N MET A 177 -25.83 1.02 -3.58
CA MET A 177 -24.43 0.55 -3.60
C MET A 177 -23.70 1.17 -4.78
N LEU A 178 -22.54 1.79 -4.53
CA LEU A 178 -21.66 2.32 -5.57
C LEU A 178 -20.39 1.49 -5.61
N ASP A 179 -20.32 0.64 -6.63
CA ASP A 179 -19.22 -0.29 -6.89
C ASP A 179 -18.24 0.26 -7.93
N GLU A 180 -17.15 -0.48 -8.19
CA GLU A 180 -16.33 -0.41 -9.39
C GLU A 180 -16.87 -1.34 -10.48
N HIS A 181 -16.26 -1.35 -11.66
CA HIS A 181 -16.57 -2.24 -12.77
C HIS A 181 -16.48 -3.74 -12.38
N ALA A 182 -17.18 -4.58 -13.11
CA ALA A 182 -17.38 -6.01 -12.77
C ALA A 182 -16.06 -6.82 -12.65
N GLY A 183 -14.99 -6.46 -13.35
CA GLY A 183 -13.69 -7.13 -13.29
C GLY A 183 -12.83 -6.77 -12.07
N SER A 184 -13.22 -5.74 -11.30
CA SER A 184 -12.46 -5.30 -10.14
C SER A 184 -12.49 -6.33 -9.01
N SER A 185 -11.33 -6.95 -8.73
CA SER A 185 -11.20 -7.91 -7.63
C SER A 185 -11.37 -7.25 -6.25
N VAL A 186 -10.87 -6.02 -6.09
CA VAL A 186 -11.06 -5.25 -4.84
C VAL A 186 -12.51 -4.84 -4.67
N GLY A 187 -13.18 -4.46 -5.76
CA GLY A 187 -14.61 -4.15 -5.78
C GLY A 187 -15.44 -5.33 -5.28
N ALA A 188 -15.24 -6.50 -5.86
CA ALA A 188 -15.93 -7.72 -5.43
C ALA A 188 -15.68 -8.08 -3.95
N LEU A 189 -14.46 -7.92 -3.45
CA LEU A 189 -14.12 -8.20 -2.04
C LEU A 189 -14.85 -7.24 -1.09
N ARG A 190 -14.81 -5.92 -1.35
CA ARG A 190 -15.45 -4.91 -0.50
C ARG A 190 -16.98 -5.05 -0.54
N HIS A 191 -17.56 -5.23 -1.73
CA HIS A 191 -18.99 -5.50 -1.92
C HIS A 191 -19.47 -6.69 -1.07
N ASN A 192 -18.85 -7.86 -1.29
CA ASN A 192 -19.22 -9.08 -0.58
C ASN A 192 -18.97 -8.96 0.93
N GLY A 193 -17.89 -8.27 1.33
CA GLY A 193 -17.62 -7.93 2.72
C GLY A 193 -18.74 -7.07 3.34
N PHE A 194 -19.19 -6.03 2.63
CA PHE A 194 -20.30 -5.19 3.09
C PHE A 194 -21.59 -6.01 3.29
N LEU A 195 -21.95 -6.84 2.31
CA LEU A 195 -23.13 -7.70 2.44
C LEU A 195 -23.04 -8.60 3.67
N LYS A 196 -21.88 -9.24 3.88
CA LYS A 196 -21.62 -10.09 5.06
C LYS A 196 -21.73 -9.30 6.37
N GLY A 197 -21.09 -8.13 6.42
CA GLY A 197 -21.10 -7.27 7.61
C GLY A 197 -22.49 -6.72 7.93
N PHE A 198 -23.23 -6.31 6.91
CA PHE A 198 -24.61 -5.85 7.05
C PHE A 198 -25.58 -6.99 7.42
N GLY A 199 -25.22 -8.24 7.10
CA GLY A 199 -26.03 -9.42 7.37
C GLY A 199 -27.13 -9.66 6.33
N ILE A 200 -26.83 -9.33 5.06
CA ILE A 200 -27.71 -9.58 3.90
C ILE A 200 -27.00 -10.40 2.84
N LYS A 201 -27.76 -11.00 1.94
CA LYS A 201 -27.25 -11.74 0.78
C LYS A 201 -27.31 -10.89 -0.49
N LYS A 202 -26.57 -11.25 -1.50
CA LYS A 202 -26.69 -10.73 -2.87
C LYS A 202 -28.16 -10.91 -3.32
N GLY A 203 -28.73 -9.87 -3.96
CA GLY A 203 -30.12 -9.88 -4.37
C GLY A 203 -31.14 -9.61 -3.26
N SER A 204 -30.68 -9.21 -2.05
CA SER A 204 -31.61 -8.79 -0.98
C SER A 204 -32.50 -7.65 -1.44
N SER A 205 -33.80 -7.73 -1.12
CA SER A 205 -34.79 -6.66 -1.39
C SER A 205 -34.48 -5.32 -0.71
N LYS A 206 -33.54 -5.30 0.25
CA LYS A 206 -33.04 -4.06 0.83
C LYS A 206 -32.12 -3.30 -0.12
N ILE A 207 -31.53 -3.96 -1.12
CA ILE A 207 -30.65 -3.33 -2.13
C ILE A 207 -31.56 -2.82 -3.26
N ALA A 208 -31.78 -1.52 -3.28
CA ALA A 208 -32.63 -0.89 -4.25
C ALA A 208 -31.92 -0.54 -5.56
N CYS A 209 -30.59 -0.33 -5.49
CA CYS A 209 -29.77 0.05 -6.64
C CYS A 209 -28.31 -0.37 -6.42
N VAL A 210 -27.68 -0.81 -7.51
CA VAL A 210 -26.22 -0.97 -7.63
C VAL A 210 -25.79 -0.16 -8.84
N GLY A 211 -24.85 0.78 -8.65
CA GLY A 211 -24.31 1.62 -9.71
C GLY A 211 -22.78 1.44 -9.79
N ASN A 212 -22.23 1.52 -11.02
CA ASN A 212 -20.80 1.59 -11.23
C ASN A 212 -20.35 3.05 -11.14
N GLY A 213 -19.53 3.36 -10.15
CA GLY A 213 -18.97 4.70 -9.91
C GLY A 213 -17.48 4.80 -10.29
N GLU A 214 -16.89 3.76 -10.89
CA GLU A 214 -15.47 3.69 -11.28
C GLU A 214 -14.47 4.04 -10.16
N GLY A 215 -14.94 4.09 -8.91
CA GLY A 215 -14.13 4.58 -7.79
C GLY A 215 -13.79 6.07 -7.87
N GLN A 216 -14.51 6.85 -8.67
CA GLN A 216 -14.28 8.26 -8.98
C GLN A 216 -15.46 9.12 -8.56
N THR A 217 -15.21 10.41 -8.28
CA THR A 217 -16.26 11.32 -7.76
C THR A 217 -17.39 11.57 -8.76
N ALA A 218 -17.08 11.99 -9.99
CA ALA A 218 -18.09 12.36 -10.98
C ALA A 218 -18.92 11.16 -11.47
N PRO A 219 -18.33 10.01 -11.88
CA PRO A 219 -19.13 8.83 -12.22
C PRO A 219 -19.99 8.33 -11.05
N SER A 220 -19.49 8.40 -9.82
CA SER A 220 -20.25 8.00 -8.63
C SER A 220 -21.41 8.95 -8.34
N GLN A 221 -21.27 10.25 -8.62
CA GLN A 221 -22.36 11.19 -8.51
C GLN A 221 -23.48 10.82 -9.51
N THR A 222 -23.15 10.62 -10.78
CA THR A 222 -24.11 10.19 -11.81
C THR A 222 -24.79 8.86 -11.45
N ALA A 223 -24.00 7.89 -11.01
CA ALA A 223 -24.55 6.59 -10.58
C ALA A 223 -25.51 6.73 -9.41
N MET A 224 -25.23 7.60 -8.45
CA MET A 224 -26.11 7.86 -7.32
C MET A 224 -27.35 8.64 -7.72
N GLU A 225 -27.26 9.64 -8.60
CA GLU A 225 -28.42 10.35 -9.16
C GLU A 225 -29.38 9.36 -9.84
N ASN A 226 -28.86 8.45 -10.67
CA ASN A 226 -29.65 7.39 -11.30
C ASN A 226 -30.30 6.45 -10.26
N CYS A 227 -29.59 6.11 -9.20
CA CYS A 227 -30.11 5.31 -8.10
C CYS A 227 -31.26 6.01 -7.36
N LEU A 228 -31.13 7.30 -7.12
CA LEU A 228 -32.15 8.11 -6.44
C LEU A 228 -33.42 8.32 -7.29
N GLN A 229 -33.27 8.42 -8.62
CA GLN A 229 -34.44 8.44 -9.53
C GLN A 229 -35.26 7.15 -9.44
N LYS A 230 -34.58 5.98 -9.39
CA LYS A 230 -35.25 4.68 -9.27
C LYS A 230 -35.80 4.44 -7.87
N SER A 231 -35.14 4.93 -6.83
CA SER A 231 -35.42 4.67 -5.44
C SER A 231 -35.16 5.89 -4.56
N PRO A 232 -36.10 6.87 -4.52
CA PRO A 232 -35.93 8.09 -3.71
C PRO A 232 -35.77 7.80 -2.21
N GLY A 233 -36.20 6.61 -1.76
CA GLY A 233 -36.14 6.16 -0.36
C GLY A 233 -34.79 5.69 0.12
N ILE A 234 -33.73 5.71 -0.70
CA ILE A 234 -32.37 5.29 -0.28
C ILE A 234 -31.93 6.10 0.93
N ASN A 235 -31.56 5.38 2.01
CA ASN A 235 -31.11 5.95 3.28
C ASN A 235 -29.86 5.27 3.83
N VAL A 236 -29.31 4.25 3.14
CA VAL A 236 -28.00 3.68 3.38
C VAL A 236 -27.23 3.67 2.08
N VAL A 237 -25.99 4.15 2.08
CA VAL A 237 -25.14 4.16 0.90
C VAL A 237 -23.81 3.47 1.23
N TYR A 238 -23.57 2.37 0.55
CA TYR A 238 -22.23 1.77 0.46
C TYR A 238 -21.47 2.40 -0.69
N THR A 239 -20.23 2.76 -0.46
CA THR A 239 -19.32 3.21 -1.51
C THR A 239 -18.02 2.43 -1.45
N ILE A 240 -17.51 2.09 -2.64
CA ILE A 240 -16.26 1.34 -2.79
C ILE A 240 -15.07 2.05 -2.16
N ASN A 241 -15.04 3.39 -2.22
CA ASN A 241 -13.99 4.26 -1.71
C ASN A 241 -14.51 5.68 -1.40
N GLU A 242 -13.66 6.52 -0.82
CA GLU A 242 -14.01 7.89 -0.41
C GLU A 242 -14.30 8.86 -1.57
N PRO A 243 -13.61 8.81 -2.73
CA PRO A 243 -14.05 9.58 -3.90
C PRO A 243 -15.50 9.27 -4.31
N SER A 244 -15.89 7.99 -4.30
CA SER A 244 -17.28 7.59 -4.57
C SER A 244 -18.25 8.14 -3.51
N ALA A 245 -17.85 8.18 -2.24
CA ALA A 245 -18.67 8.76 -1.18
C ALA A 245 -18.87 10.27 -1.37
N ALA A 246 -17.87 10.98 -1.85
CA ALA A 246 -17.98 12.41 -2.17
C ALA A 246 -18.99 12.66 -3.30
N GLY A 247 -18.94 11.86 -4.37
CA GLY A 247 -19.92 11.90 -5.46
C GLY A 247 -21.32 11.57 -4.98
N ALA A 248 -21.47 10.49 -4.23
CA ALA A 248 -22.76 10.08 -3.66
C ALA A 248 -23.37 11.18 -2.79
N TRP A 249 -22.56 11.83 -1.94
CA TRP A 249 -23.03 12.93 -1.11
C TRP A 249 -23.51 14.13 -1.92
N THR A 250 -22.85 14.46 -3.02
CA THR A 250 -23.27 15.53 -3.93
C THR A 250 -24.67 15.24 -4.53
N ALA A 251 -24.89 14.02 -5.01
CA ALA A 251 -26.18 13.59 -5.53
C ALA A 251 -27.29 13.61 -4.46
N LEU A 252 -26.97 13.10 -3.26
CA LEU A 252 -27.90 13.08 -2.12
C LEU A 252 -28.33 14.51 -1.72
N LYS A 253 -27.39 15.45 -1.64
CA LYS A 253 -27.71 16.86 -1.34
C LYS A 253 -28.64 17.48 -2.37
N LYS A 254 -28.39 17.25 -3.66
CA LYS A 254 -29.27 17.73 -4.75
C LYS A 254 -30.68 17.17 -4.62
N ALA A 255 -30.82 15.94 -4.14
CA ALA A 255 -32.11 15.29 -3.89
C ALA A 255 -32.73 15.65 -2.52
N GLY A 256 -32.24 16.70 -1.84
CA GLY A 256 -32.77 17.17 -0.56
C GLY A 256 -32.51 16.24 0.63
N LYS A 257 -31.61 15.25 0.49
CA LYS A 257 -31.27 14.34 1.59
C LYS A 257 -30.37 15.02 2.61
N THR A 258 -30.59 14.68 3.89
CA THR A 258 -29.80 15.23 5.01
C THR A 258 -28.81 14.21 5.55
N LYS A 259 -27.78 14.68 6.23
CA LYS A 259 -26.83 13.81 6.95
C LYS A 259 -27.51 12.94 8.01
N ALA A 260 -28.52 13.46 8.68
CA ALA A 260 -29.26 12.73 9.72
C ALA A 260 -30.14 11.61 9.14
N GLY A 261 -30.63 11.80 7.91
CA GLY A 261 -31.52 10.85 7.21
C GLY A 261 -30.78 9.79 6.39
N THR A 262 -29.46 9.90 6.24
CA THR A 262 -28.69 9.01 5.37
C THR A 262 -27.41 8.53 6.05
N THR A 263 -27.16 7.22 6.03
CA THR A 263 -25.93 6.61 6.51
C THR A 263 -25.01 6.30 5.34
N ILE A 264 -23.86 6.92 5.26
CA ILE A 264 -22.84 6.69 4.22
C ILE A 264 -21.65 5.99 4.84
N VAL A 265 -21.24 4.85 4.27
CA VAL A 265 -20.04 4.11 4.69
C VAL A 265 -19.13 3.87 3.52
N SER A 266 -17.81 3.92 3.77
CA SER A 266 -16.79 3.93 2.73
C SER A 266 -15.50 3.20 3.15
N VAL A 267 -14.54 3.17 2.25
CA VAL A 267 -13.18 2.64 2.47
C VAL A 267 -12.18 3.70 1.99
N ASP A 268 -11.05 3.79 2.62
CA ASP A 268 -9.75 4.39 2.31
C ASP A 268 -9.10 5.00 3.57
N GLY A 269 -9.79 5.85 4.32
CA GLY A 269 -9.22 6.53 5.49
C GLY A 269 -8.14 7.53 5.13
N GLY A 270 -8.23 8.16 3.93
CA GLY A 270 -7.45 9.32 3.57
C GLY A 270 -7.80 10.51 4.45
N CYS A 271 -6.89 11.50 4.58
CA CYS A 271 -7.13 12.63 5.48
C CYS A 271 -8.39 13.44 5.09
N ALA A 272 -8.68 13.57 3.80
CA ALA A 272 -9.91 14.19 3.32
C ALA A 272 -11.16 13.38 3.73
N GLY A 273 -11.13 12.06 3.56
CA GLY A 273 -12.21 11.16 3.95
C GLY A 273 -12.45 11.15 5.46
N VAL A 274 -11.38 11.10 6.27
CA VAL A 274 -11.51 11.19 7.74
C VAL A 274 -12.07 12.54 8.17
N ARG A 275 -11.71 13.65 7.48
CA ARG A 275 -12.38 14.95 7.70
C ARG A 275 -13.88 14.90 7.34
N ASN A 276 -14.25 14.18 6.29
CA ASN A 276 -15.66 13.94 5.95
C ASN A 276 -16.37 13.10 7.01
N VAL A 277 -15.68 12.14 7.65
CA VAL A 277 -16.23 11.44 8.83
C VAL A 277 -16.44 12.42 9.99
N LYS A 278 -15.46 13.29 10.28
CA LYS A 278 -15.61 14.35 11.30
C LYS A 278 -16.81 15.25 11.02
N ALA A 279 -17.02 15.64 9.77
CA ALA A 279 -18.11 16.51 9.35
C ALA A 279 -19.48 15.78 9.27
N GLY A 280 -19.53 14.45 9.45
CA GLY A 280 -20.74 13.64 9.36
C GLY A 280 -21.27 13.48 7.93
N ILE A 281 -20.42 13.67 6.92
CA ILE A 281 -20.71 13.37 5.52
C ILE A 281 -20.61 11.86 5.28
N ILE A 282 -19.58 11.25 5.85
CA ILE A 282 -19.38 9.80 5.92
C ILE A 282 -19.55 9.41 7.40
N ASP A 283 -20.28 8.34 7.69
CA ASP A 283 -20.49 7.88 9.06
C ASP A 283 -19.32 7.02 9.56
N ALA A 284 -18.77 6.20 8.66
CA ALA A 284 -17.57 5.40 8.93
C ALA A 284 -16.81 5.07 7.65
N THR A 285 -15.48 4.97 7.77
CA THR A 285 -14.57 4.54 6.70
C THR A 285 -13.59 3.50 7.21
N SER A 286 -13.31 2.47 6.42
CA SER A 286 -12.25 1.51 6.69
C SER A 286 -10.91 2.05 6.19
N GLN A 287 -10.06 2.48 7.13
CA GLN A 287 -8.76 3.08 6.84
C GLN A 287 -7.73 2.03 6.42
N GLN A 288 -7.07 2.27 5.30
CA GLN A 288 -6.01 1.44 4.71
C GLN A 288 -4.72 2.26 4.47
N TYR A 289 -3.61 1.61 4.05
CA TYR A 289 -2.27 2.18 4.13
C TYR A 289 -1.47 2.05 2.83
N PRO A 290 -1.75 2.85 1.77
CA PRO A 290 -1.11 2.75 0.45
C PRO A 290 0.41 3.00 0.49
N LEU A 291 0.89 3.90 1.36
CA LEU A 291 2.32 4.15 1.51
C LEU A 291 3.06 2.90 2.03
N LEU A 292 2.44 2.16 2.96
CA LEU A 292 3.01 0.94 3.52
C LEU A 292 3.05 -0.18 2.48
N MET A 293 1.96 -0.35 1.70
CA MET A 293 1.92 -1.32 0.60
C MET A 293 3.06 -1.07 -0.39
N ALA A 294 3.20 0.16 -0.85
CA ALA A 294 4.22 0.55 -1.81
C ALA A 294 5.65 0.40 -1.25
N SER A 295 5.90 0.89 -0.03
CA SER A 295 7.23 0.81 0.58
C SER A 295 7.68 -0.63 0.82
N ARG A 296 6.79 -1.50 1.27
CA ARG A 296 7.06 -2.94 1.40
C ARG A 296 7.31 -3.59 0.04
N GLY A 297 6.56 -3.18 -0.99
CA GLY A 297 6.73 -3.65 -2.35
C GLY A 297 8.12 -3.33 -2.89
N VAL A 298 8.56 -2.07 -2.82
CA VAL A 298 9.91 -1.65 -3.24
C VAL A 298 10.98 -2.42 -2.47
N ALA A 299 10.85 -2.54 -1.14
CA ALA A 299 11.81 -3.28 -0.32
C ALA A 299 11.89 -4.77 -0.71
N ALA A 300 10.76 -5.39 -1.06
CA ALA A 300 10.73 -6.78 -1.51
C ALA A 300 11.42 -6.98 -2.86
N VAL A 301 11.27 -6.04 -3.81
CA VAL A 301 12.00 -6.08 -5.09
C VAL A 301 13.51 -5.93 -4.86
N VAL A 302 13.92 -5.01 -3.99
CA VAL A 302 15.34 -4.82 -3.64
C VAL A 302 15.92 -6.07 -2.98
N LYS A 303 15.19 -6.67 -2.04
CA LYS A 303 15.59 -7.94 -1.41
C LYS A 303 15.77 -9.03 -2.47
N TYR A 304 14.82 -9.19 -3.38
CA TYR A 304 14.95 -10.15 -4.47
C TYR A 304 16.16 -9.88 -5.36
N ALA A 305 16.41 -8.63 -5.73
CA ALA A 305 17.57 -8.28 -6.54
C ALA A 305 18.90 -8.61 -5.88
N LYS A 306 18.98 -8.52 -4.55
CA LYS A 306 20.20 -8.82 -3.76
C LYS A 306 20.36 -10.32 -3.46
N THR A 307 19.29 -11.05 -3.22
CA THR A 307 19.34 -12.41 -2.66
C THR A 307 18.82 -13.49 -3.61
N GLY A 308 18.15 -13.13 -4.71
CA GLY A 308 17.44 -14.07 -5.58
C GLY A 308 16.15 -14.65 -4.97
N VAL A 309 15.86 -14.36 -3.68
CA VAL A 309 14.69 -14.93 -2.98
C VAL A 309 13.42 -14.19 -3.39
N LYS A 310 12.53 -14.88 -4.08
CA LYS A 310 11.24 -14.34 -4.53
C LYS A 310 10.28 -14.16 -3.35
N PRO A 311 9.60 -13.00 -3.22
CA PRO A 311 8.53 -12.84 -2.24
C PRO A 311 7.38 -13.78 -2.58
N ARG A 312 6.63 -14.23 -1.57
CA ARG A 312 5.51 -15.18 -1.72
C ARG A 312 4.36 -14.82 -0.79
N GLY A 313 3.16 -15.26 -1.15
CA GLY A 313 1.99 -15.22 -0.28
C GLY A 313 1.34 -13.84 -0.17
N TYR A 314 0.58 -13.67 0.90
CA TYR A 314 -0.18 -12.48 1.22
C TYR A 314 0.41 -11.79 2.46
N THR A 315 0.63 -10.49 2.36
CA THR A 315 1.00 -9.64 3.50
C THR A 315 -0.13 -8.66 3.76
N ASP A 316 -0.81 -8.82 4.88
CA ASP A 316 -1.81 -7.86 5.33
C ASP A 316 -1.13 -6.57 5.79
N THR A 317 -1.57 -5.45 5.24
CA THR A 317 -1.11 -4.12 5.64
C THR A 317 -1.98 -3.48 6.72
N GLY A 318 -3.01 -4.20 7.16
CA GLY A 318 -3.93 -3.77 8.20
C GLY A 318 -5.15 -3.00 7.70
N VAL A 319 -6.15 -2.92 8.57
CA VAL A 319 -7.36 -2.11 8.40
C VAL A 319 -7.90 -1.67 9.74
N ASN A 320 -8.36 -0.43 9.84
CA ASN A 320 -9.05 0.10 11.01
C ASN A 320 -10.34 0.80 10.59
N LEU A 321 -11.45 0.47 11.23
CA LEU A 321 -12.68 1.23 11.05
C LEU A 321 -12.57 2.55 11.79
N ILE A 322 -12.70 3.65 11.08
CA ILE A 322 -12.78 5.01 11.65
C ILE A 322 -14.23 5.44 11.62
N ALA A 323 -14.76 5.82 12.76
CA ALA A 323 -16.17 6.23 12.88
C ALA A 323 -16.32 7.52 13.68
N ARG A 324 -17.32 8.32 13.31
CA ARG A 324 -17.67 9.54 14.03
C ARG A 324 -18.28 9.22 15.39
N LYS A 325 -19.11 8.20 15.46
CA LYS A 325 -19.82 7.74 16.67
C LYS A 325 -19.49 6.26 16.92
N ALA A 326 -19.08 5.93 18.12
CA ALA A 326 -18.97 4.55 18.54
C ALA A 326 -20.36 3.91 18.62
N LEU A 327 -20.51 2.68 18.15
CA LEU A 327 -21.76 1.94 18.20
C LEU A 327 -21.56 0.63 18.96
N THR A 328 -22.53 0.23 19.75
CA THR A 328 -22.50 -1.02 20.53
C THR A 328 -22.30 -2.22 19.61
N GLY A 329 -21.35 -3.08 19.96
CA GLY A 329 -21.00 -4.28 19.19
C GLY A 329 -20.17 -4.02 17.92
N VAL A 330 -19.74 -2.77 17.65
CA VAL A 330 -18.89 -2.41 16.51
C VAL A 330 -17.57 -1.84 17.00
N LYS A 331 -16.49 -2.61 16.85
CA LYS A 331 -15.13 -2.14 17.18
C LYS A 331 -14.70 -1.10 16.15
N SER A 332 -14.49 0.13 16.60
CA SER A 332 -14.02 1.25 15.76
C SER A 332 -12.97 2.08 16.50
N LYS A 333 -12.18 2.83 15.72
CA LYS A 333 -11.28 3.88 16.19
C LYS A 333 -11.96 5.24 16.04
N THR A 334 -11.50 6.20 16.83
CA THR A 334 -12.00 7.57 16.80
C THR A 334 -11.52 8.34 15.57
N VAL A 335 -12.18 9.45 15.24
CA VAL A 335 -11.72 10.41 14.23
C VAL A 335 -10.31 10.94 14.55
N LYS A 336 -9.99 11.18 15.84
CA LYS A 336 -8.64 11.60 16.26
C LYS A 336 -7.57 10.58 15.85
N TYR A 337 -7.83 9.29 16.08
CA TYR A 337 -6.96 8.21 15.63
C TYR A 337 -6.83 8.21 14.10
N GLY A 338 -7.96 8.32 13.40
CA GLY A 338 -7.98 8.35 11.94
C GLY A 338 -7.13 9.49 11.38
N LEU A 339 -7.26 10.71 11.91
CA LEU A 339 -6.47 11.88 11.49
C LEU A 339 -4.98 11.74 11.79
N ALA A 340 -4.61 11.08 12.88
CA ALA A 340 -3.20 10.83 13.21
C ALA A 340 -2.53 9.78 12.32
N ASN A 341 -3.31 8.93 11.65
CA ASN A 341 -2.84 7.81 10.84
C ASN A 341 -3.28 7.89 9.37
N CYS A 342 -3.93 8.97 8.95
CA CYS A 342 -4.37 9.15 7.59
C CYS A 342 -3.21 9.52 6.65
N TRP A 343 -3.48 9.40 5.37
CA TRP A 343 -2.60 9.79 4.27
C TRP A 343 -3.32 10.80 3.37
N GLY A 344 -2.62 11.75 2.84
CA GLY A 344 -3.20 12.76 1.96
C GLY A 344 -2.91 14.17 2.37
#